data_55654952b3b73f0416f2daceac0b0d7c
#
_entry.id   55654952b3b73f0416f2daceac0b0d7c
#
_cell.length_a   1.000
_cell.length_b   1.000
_cell.length_c   1.000
_cell.angle_alpha   90.00
_cell.angle_beta   90.00
_cell.angle_gamma   90.00
#
_symmetry.space_group_name_H-M   'P 1'
#
loop_
_entity.id
_entity.type
_entity.pdbx_description
1 polymer ?
#
loop_
_entity_poly.entity_id
_entity_poly.type
_entity_poly.pdbx_seq_one_letter_code
_entity_poly.pdbx_strand_id
1 'polypeptide(L)'
;DLQYMPEPQVYSVLYGIEIPASGGETEWCNMTLAYAALDEESKREIEGLRSVNWLSRKLEPACHPVVRIHPATGARALYVSPGLSRYIEGWDEAEGRALIGRLAEHATQPAFCYRHQWQPGDVTMWDNRVTMHRRHGFDLAERRIVRRTQTVGEAVIAA
;
A
#
# COMPACT_ATOMS: atom_id res chain seq x y z
N ASP A 1 -5.09 -0.38 1.55
CA ASP A 1 -6.08 0.13 2.50
C ASP A 1 -6.21 -0.80 3.71
N LEU A 2 -6.42 -0.22 4.88
CA LEU A 2 -6.70 -0.91 6.15
C LEU A 2 -5.66 -1.99 6.54
N GLN A 3 -4.41 -1.84 6.15
CA GLN A 3 -3.31 -2.76 6.53
C GLN A 3 -3.15 -2.88 8.06
N TYR A 4 -3.72 -1.99 8.84
CA TYR A 4 -3.77 -2.06 10.30
C TYR A 4 -4.89 -2.97 10.85
N MET A 5 -5.68 -3.62 9.98
CA MET A 5 -6.69 -4.60 10.38
C MET A 5 -6.13 -6.03 10.24
N PRO A 6 -6.57 -6.97 11.07
CA PRO A 6 -6.16 -8.37 10.95
C PRO A 6 -6.50 -8.98 9.57
N GLU A 7 -7.63 -8.57 9.00
CA GLU A 7 -8.11 -8.96 7.67
C GLU A 7 -8.30 -7.69 6.80
N PRO A 8 -7.23 -7.20 6.14
CA PRO A 8 -7.30 -6.02 5.28
C PRO A 8 -8.19 -6.24 4.07
N GLN A 9 -8.87 -5.19 3.61
CA GLN A 9 -9.76 -5.26 2.45
C GLN A 9 -9.04 -5.69 1.18
N VAL A 10 -9.74 -6.51 0.38
CA VAL A 10 -9.21 -7.08 -0.86
C VAL A 10 -9.21 -6.04 -1.97
N TYR A 11 -10.37 -5.47 -2.29
CA TYR A 11 -10.50 -4.46 -3.35
C TYR A 11 -11.02 -3.15 -2.81
N SER A 12 -10.56 -2.08 -3.44
CA SER A 12 -11.12 -0.73 -3.26
C SER A 12 -11.56 -0.18 -4.60
N VAL A 13 -12.68 0.53 -4.59
CA VAL A 13 -13.22 1.21 -5.77
C VAL A 13 -13.41 2.68 -5.43
N LEU A 14 -12.99 3.57 -6.32
CA LEU A 14 -13.25 5.01 -6.24
C LEU A 14 -14.05 5.47 -7.43
N TYR A 15 -15.02 6.36 -7.19
CA TYR A 15 -15.81 7.06 -8.20
C TYR A 15 -15.64 8.56 -8.05
N GLY A 16 -15.16 9.23 -9.10
CA GLY A 16 -14.92 10.66 -9.13
C GLY A 16 -16.21 11.45 -9.41
N ILE A 17 -16.64 12.30 -8.49
CA ILE A 17 -17.84 13.15 -8.63
C ILE A 17 -17.45 14.58 -8.99
N GLU A 18 -16.61 15.22 -8.18
CA GLU A 18 -16.03 16.53 -8.42
C GLU A 18 -14.51 16.42 -8.36
N ILE A 19 -13.85 16.91 -9.35
CA ILE A 19 -12.41 16.80 -9.51
C ILE A 19 -11.81 18.19 -9.66
N PRO A 20 -10.76 18.55 -8.92
CA PRO A 20 -10.08 19.83 -9.05
C PRO A 20 -9.46 19.98 -10.46
N ALA A 21 -9.30 21.22 -10.92
CA ALA A 21 -8.73 21.51 -12.22
C ALA A 21 -7.27 20.99 -12.36
N SER A 22 -6.55 20.92 -11.23
CA SER A 22 -5.19 20.39 -11.19
C SER A 22 -4.88 19.71 -9.87
N GLY A 23 -4.05 18.68 -9.90
CA GLY A 23 -3.68 17.91 -8.72
C GLY A 23 -4.77 16.91 -8.29
N GLY A 24 -4.60 16.31 -7.13
CA GLY A 24 -5.53 15.34 -6.58
C GLY A 24 -5.51 13.97 -7.26
N GLU A 25 -4.51 13.71 -8.10
CA GLU A 25 -4.29 12.42 -8.75
C GLU A 25 -4.17 11.32 -7.70
N THR A 26 -4.50 10.11 -8.09
CA THR A 26 -4.18 8.92 -7.33
C THR A 26 -3.08 8.14 -8.03
N GLU A 27 -2.05 7.78 -7.28
CA GLU A 27 -0.93 6.99 -7.77
C GLU A 27 -0.96 5.62 -7.10
N TRP A 28 -0.81 4.59 -7.90
CA TRP A 28 -0.68 3.20 -7.45
C TRP A 28 0.68 2.66 -7.85
N CYS A 29 1.33 1.96 -6.92
CA CYS A 29 2.57 1.25 -7.17
C CYS A 29 2.30 -0.26 -7.15
N ASN A 30 2.80 -0.98 -8.14
CA ASN A 30 2.70 -2.42 -8.27
C ASN A 30 3.73 -3.09 -7.35
N MET A 31 3.27 -3.60 -6.23
CA MET A 31 4.13 -4.19 -5.20
C MET A 31 4.67 -5.56 -5.59
N THR A 32 4.07 -6.23 -6.58
CA THR A 32 4.59 -7.48 -7.16
C THR A 32 5.80 -7.20 -8.06
N LEU A 33 5.72 -6.21 -8.93
CA LEU A 33 6.86 -5.79 -9.75
C LEU A 33 8.00 -5.25 -8.88
N ALA A 34 7.67 -4.46 -7.85
CA ALA A 34 8.65 -3.95 -6.91
C ALA A 34 9.38 -5.09 -6.19
N TYR A 35 8.67 -6.12 -5.71
CA TYR A 35 9.32 -7.30 -5.11
C TYR A 35 10.20 -8.05 -6.12
N ALA A 36 9.70 -8.27 -7.33
CA ALA A 36 10.43 -9.02 -8.35
C ALA A 36 11.76 -8.34 -8.74
N ALA A 37 11.79 -6.99 -8.69
CA ALA A 37 12.95 -6.17 -9.03
C ALA A 37 13.99 -6.03 -7.89
N LEU A 38 13.71 -6.51 -6.69
CA LEU A 38 14.72 -6.58 -5.62
C LEU A 38 15.82 -7.57 -6.00
N ASP A 39 17.05 -7.27 -5.59
CA ASP A 39 18.14 -8.22 -5.67
C ASP A 39 17.95 -9.37 -4.66
N GLU A 40 18.71 -10.45 -4.84
CA GLU A 40 18.58 -11.65 -4.02
C GLU A 40 19.05 -11.45 -2.56
N GLU A 41 19.90 -10.46 -2.30
CA GLU A 41 20.32 -10.11 -0.94
C GLU A 41 19.17 -9.43 -0.20
N SER A 42 18.56 -8.42 -0.81
CA SER A 42 17.37 -7.73 -0.28
C SER A 42 16.20 -8.70 -0.06
N LYS A 43 15.96 -9.64 -0.99
CA LYS A 43 14.89 -10.64 -0.80
C LYS A 43 15.17 -11.54 0.41
N ARG A 44 16.43 -11.96 0.62
CA ARG A 44 16.83 -12.76 1.79
C ARG A 44 16.72 -11.96 3.09
N GLU A 45 17.12 -10.66 3.06
CA GLU A 45 17.00 -9.77 4.24
C GLU A 45 15.57 -9.72 4.77
N ILE A 46 14.57 -9.68 3.88
CA ILE A 46 13.17 -9.50 4.25
C ILE A 46 12.36 -10.79 4.37
N GLU A 47 12.97 -11.94 4.08
CA GLU A 47 12.29 -13.23 4.15
C GLU A 47 11.85 -13.53 5.59
N GLY A 48 10.58 -13.89 5.76
CA GLY A 48 9.99 -14.20 7.05
C GLY A 48 9.77 -12.99 7.98
N LEU A 49 10.20 -11.78 7.62
CA LEU A 49 9.98 -10.61 8.45
C LEU A 49 8.50 -10.21 8.49
N ARG A 50 8.11 -9.64 9.63
CA ARG A 50 6.75 -9.11 9.85
C ARG A 50 6.82 -7.64 10.24
N SER A 51 5.93 -6.84 9.68
CA SER A 51 5.75 -5.43 10.07
C SER A 51 4.57 -5.27 11.01
N VAL A 52 4.73 -4.40 11.99
CA VAL A 52 3.67 -4.00 12.92
C VAL A 52 3.02 -2.74 12.37
N ASN A 53 1.69 -2.78 12.20
CA ASN A 53 0.92 -1.77 11.49
C ASN A 53 -0.18 -1.20 12.38
N TRP A 54 -0.30 0.13 12.44
CA TRP A 54 -1.44 0.82 13.05
C TRP A 54 -1.71 2.18 12.41
N LEU A 55 -2.97 2.57 12.41
CA LEU A 55 -3.41 3.91 12.02
C LEU A 55 -3.29 4.89 13.20
N SER A 56 -3.65 4.44 14.39
CA SER A 56 -3.69 5.23 15.61
C SER A 56 -3.31 4.36 16.81
N ARG A 57 -2.60 4.92 17.79
CA ARG A 57 -2.27 4.23 19.06
C ARG A 57 -3.50 3.79 19.89
N LYS A 58 -4.70 4.21 19.48
CA LYS A 58 -5.96 3.79 20.12
C LYS A 58 -6.50 2.47 19.57
N LEU A 59 -5.93 1.96 18.49
CA LEU A 59 -6.32 0.70 17.86
C LEU A 59 -5.25 -0.35 18.15
N GLU A 60 -5.69 -1.59 18.32
CA GLU A 60 -4.77 -2.73 18.38
C GLU A 60 -3.97 -2.82 17.08
N PRO A 61 -2.65 -2.98 17.16
CA PRO A 61 -1.83 -3.13 15.97
C PRO A 61 -2.08 -4.47 15.28
N ALA A 62 -2.04 -4.47 13.95
CA ALA A 62 -1.99 -5.71 13.18
C ALA A 62 -0.56 -6.01 12.75
N CYS A 63 -0.16 -7.27 12.85
CA CYS A 63 1.15 -7.74 12.43
C CYS A 63 1.02 -8.56 11.13
N HIS A 64 1.68 -8.10 10.06
CA HIS A 64 1.61 -8.72 8.74
C HIS A 64 3.01 -9.05 8.20
N PRO A 65 3.13 -10.06 7.32
CA PRO A 65 4.40 -10.34 6.65
C PRO A 65 4.83 -9.14 5.79
N VAL A 66 6.14 -8.88 5.71
CA VAL A 66 6.72 -7.88 4.80
C VAL A 66 6.57 -8.30 3.34
N VAL A 67 6.58 -9.60 3.08
CA VAL A 67 6.28 -10.20 1.78
C VAL A 67 5.07 -11.11 1.89
N ARG A 68 4.03 -10.82 1.11
CA ARG A 68 2.82 -11.65 1.05
C ARG A 68 2.70 -12.40 -0.26
N ILE A 69 1.93 -13.50 -0.24
CA ILE A 69 1.51 -14.21 -1.45
C ILE A 69 0.11 -13.77 -1.85
N HIS A 70 -0.09 -13.47 -3.13
CA HIS A 70 -1.40 -13.24 -3.69
C HIS A 70 -2.14 -14.59 -3.86
N PRO A 71 -3.31 -14.79 -3.21
CA PRO A 71 -3.93 -16.12 -3.10
C PRO A 71 -4.34 -16.74 -4.44
N ALA A 72 -4.73 -15.93 -5.42
CA ALA A 72 -5.20 -16.43 -6.70
C ALA A 72 -4.07 -16.66 -7.72
N THR A 73 -2.94 -15.96 -7.60
CA THR A 73 -1.86 -16.00 -8.60
C THR A 73 -0.58 -16.64 -8.08
N GLY A 74 -0.41 -16.77 -6.77
CA GLY A 74 0.83 -17.19 -6.14
C GLY A 74 1.96 -16.14 -6.19
N ALA A 75 1.71 -14.97 -6.77
CA ALA A 75 2.72 -13.93 -6.91
C ALA A 75 3.12 -13.36 -5.54
N ARG A 76 4.41 -13.16 -5.32
CA ARG A 76 4.95 -12.48 -4.14
C ARG A 76 4.87 -10.96 -4.34
N ALA A 77 4.50 -10.23 -3.30
CA ALA A 77 4.41 -8.78 -3.30
C ALA A 77 4.98 -8.20 -2.01
N LEU A 78 5.65 -7.07 -2.09
CA LEU A 78 5.98 -6.27 -0.92
C LEU A 78 4.69 -5.82 -0.24
N TYR A 79 4.65 -5.91 1.09
CA TYR A 79 3.47 -5.54 1.87
C TYR A 79 3.85 -4.62 3.03
N VAL A 80 4.39 -3.47 2.69
CA VAL A 80 4.76 -2.39 3.60
C VAL A 80 4.18 -1.06 3.11
N SER A 81 3.85 -0.19 4.06
CA SER A 81 3.37 1.16 3.78
C SER A 81 4.00 2.13 4.78
N PRO A 82 4.72 3.17 4.33
CA PRO A 82 5.35 4.12 5.25
C PRO A 82 4.35 4.87 6.13
N GLY A 83 3.08 4.96 5.70
CA GLY A 83 2.00 5.56 6.46
C GLY A 83 1.40 4.69 7.56
N LEU A 84 1.53 3.37 7.49
CA LEU A 84 0.90 2.41 8.40
C LEU A 84 1.89 1.45 9.06
N SER A 85 2.90 0.96 8.34
CA SER A 85 3.96 0.10 8.89
C SER A 85 4.87 0.95 9.77
N ARG A 86 5.04 0.56 11.04
CA ARG A 86 5.73 1.36 12.04
C ARG A 86 7.14 0.86 12.32
N TYR A 87 7.29 -0.45 12.45
CA TYR A 87 8.57 -1.10 12.68
C TYR A 87 8.48 -2.59 12.30
N ILE A 88 9.61 -3.27 12.33
CA ILE A 88 9.70 -4.72 12.12
C ILE A 88 9.61 -5.40 13.48
N GLU A 89 8.79 -6.44 13.57
CA GLU A 89 8.59 -7.21 14.79
C GLU A 89 9.92 -7.80 15.28
N GLY A 90 10.26 -7.56 16.54
CA GLY A 90 11.49 -8.07 17.15
C GLY A 90 12.77 -7.27 16.84
N TRP A 91 12.70 -6.23 16.01
CA TRP A 91 13.84 -5.36 15.69
C TRP A 91 13.84 -4.08 16.56
N ASP A 92 15.00 -3.41 16.59
CA ASP A 92 15.05 -2.02 17.03
C ASP A 92 14.13 -1.16 16.15
N GLU A 93 13.42 -0.21 16.78
CA GLU A 93 12.42 0.60 16.07
C GLU A 93 13.03 1.46 14.95
N ALA A 94 14.22 2.01 15.16
CA ALA A 94 14.89 2.85 14.17
C ALA A 94 15.39 2.02 12.98
N GLU A 95 15.96 0.85 13.24
CA GLU A 95 16.39 -0.09 12.20
C GLU A 95 15.22 -0.61 11.38
N GLY A 96 14.13 -1.01 12.05
CA GLY A 96 12.92 -1.47 11.37
C GLY A 96 12.27 -0.39 10.51
N ARG A 97 12.25 0.86 10.97
CA ARG A 97 11.78 2.02 10.17
C ARG A 97 12.67 2.30 8.97
N ALA A 98 13.99 2.19 9.13
CA ALA A 98 14.93 2.38 8.05
C ALA A 98 14.71 1.34 6.93
N LEU A 99 14.50 0.08 7.28
CA LEU A 99 14.17 -0.97 6.32
C LEU A 99 12.84 -0.66 5.59
N ILE A 100 11.77 -0.34 6.33
CA ILE A 100 10.48 0.02 5.73
C ILE A 100 10.63 1.21 4.78
N GLY A 101 11.43 2.21 5.15
CA GLY A 101 11.74 3.37 4.32
C GLY A 101 12.42 2.98 3.01
N ARG A 102 13.48 2.17 3.06
CA ARG A 102 14.19 1.67 1.86
C ARG A 102 13.26 0.89 0.93
N LEU A 103 12.45 -0.01 1.48
CA LEU A 103 11.49 -0.80 0.68
C LEU A 103 10.42 0.09 0.04
N ALA A 104 9.92 1.09 0.75
CA ALA A 104 8.95 2.04 0.23
C ALA A 104 9.54 2.94 -0.87
N GLU A 105 10.77 3.44 -0.68
CA GLU A 105 11.49 4.21 -1.69
C GLU A 105 11.70 3.38 -2.96
N HIS A 106 12.14 2.12 -2.81
CA HIS A 106 12.27 1.20 -3.93
C HIS A 106 10.93 1.00 -4.65
N ALA A 107 9.84 0.70 -3.92
CA ALA A 107 8.53 0.41 -4.50
C ALA A 107 7.85 1.63 -5.15
N THR A 108 8.26 2.85 -4.80
CA THR A 108 7.70 4.09 -5.37
C THR A 108 8.48 4.64 -6.56
N GLN A 109 9.43 3.89 -7.10
CA GLN A 109 10.10 4.27 -8.33
C GLN A 109 9.12 4.35 -9.51
N PRO A 110 9.31 5.29 -10.44
CA PRO A 110 8.38 5.49 -11.58
C PRO A 110 8.11 4.23 -12.40
N ALA A 111 9.09 3.32 -12.47
CA ALA A 111 8.98 2.06 -13.19
C ALA A 111 7.86 1.13 -12.66
N PHE A 112 7.46 1.30 -11.41
CA PHE A 112 6.43 0.46 -10.77
C PHE A 112 5.12 1.21 -10.54
N CYS A 113 5.04 2.50 -10.87
CA CYS A 113 3.92 3.35 -10.48
C CYS A 113 3.11 3.83 -11.68
N TYR A 114 1.80 3.87 -11.50
CA TYR A 114 0.84 4.48 -12.40
C TYR A 114 0.12 5.61 -11.69
N ARG A 115 0.08 6.79 -12.31
CA ARG A 115 -0.62 7.97 -11.81
C ARG A 115 -1.84 8.26 -12.65
N HIS A 116 -3.01 8.22 -12.03
CA HIS A 116 -4.30 8.51 -12.66
C HIS A 116 -4.66 9.98 -12.48
N GLN A 117 -4.87 10.67 -13.61
CA GLN A 117 -5.46 12.00 -13.65
C GLN A 117 -6.97 11.86 -13.72
N TRP A 118 -7.63 12.25 -12.64
CA TRP A 118 -9.07 12.08 -12.50
C TRP A 118 -9.86 12.99 -13.45
N GLN A 119 -10.96 12.44 -13.97
CA GLN A 119 -12.04 13.19 -14.60
C GLN A 119 -13.35 12.86 -13.86
N PRO A 120 -14.34 13.82 -13.83
CA PRO A 120 -15.66 13.51 -13.30
C PRO A 120 -16.27 12.30 -14.03
N GLY A 121 -16.80 11.34 -13.29
CA GLY A 121 -17.35 10.10 -13.83
C GLY A 121 -16.37 8.92 -13.88
N ASP A 122 -15.08 9.15 -13.65
CA ASP A 122 -14.11 8.06 -13.62
C ASP A 122 -14.39 7.07 -12.49
N VAL A 123 -14.23 5.79 -12.80
CA VAL A 123 -14.22 4.70 -11.84
C VAL A 123 -12.88 4.01 -11.87
N THR A 124 -12.23 3.89 -10.72
CA THR A 124 -11.02 3.09 -10.59
C THR A 124 -11.24 1.96 -9.58
N MET A 125 -10.66 0.81 -9.86
CA MET A 125 -10.65 -0.33 -8.95
C MET A 125 -9.25 -0.89 -8.85
N TRP A 126 -8.83 -1.30 -7.66
CA TRP A 126 -7.53 -1.93 -7.46
C TRP A 126 -7.57 -3.02 -6.40
N ASP A 127 -6.59 -3.90 -6.50
CA ASP A 127 -6.34 -4.97 -5.55
C ASP A 127 -5.36 -4.48 -4.48
N ASN A 128 -5.83 -4.33 -3.25
CA ASN A 128 -5.01 -3.87 -2.12
C ASN A 128 -3.93 -4.88 -1.71
N ARG A 129 -4.04 -6.11 -2.16
CA ARG A 129 -3.08 -7.17 -1.81
C ARG A 129 -1.74 -7.00 -2.49
N VAL A 130 -1.72 -6.32 -3.64
CA VAL A 130 -0.55 -6.16 -4.50
C VAL A 130 -0.30 -4.72 -4.93
N THR A 131 -1.02 -3.75 -4.37
CA THR A 131 -0.82 -2.33 -4.68
C THR A 131 -0.68 -1.50 -3.41
N MET A 132 0.23 -0.54 -3.44
CA MET A 132 0.29 0.58 -2.52
C MET A 132 -0.17 1.83 -3.27
N HIS A 133 -0.88 2.74 -2.59
CA HIS A 133 -1.38 3.94 -3.27
C HIS A 133 -1.28 5.17 -2.39
N ARG A 134 -1.27 6.33 -3.06
CA ARG A 134 -1.36 7.64 -2.43
C ARG A 134 -2.18 8.61 -3.28
N ARG A 135 -2.79 9.59 -2.63
CA ARG A 135 -3.37 10.76 -3.28
C ARG A 135 -2.34 11.89 -3.29
N HIS A 136 -2.17 12.52 -4.45
CA HIS A 136 -1.37 13.74 -4.57
C HIS A 136 -2.11 14.97 -4.01
N GLY A 137 -1.35 16.00 -3.67
CA GLY A 137 -1.89 17.28 -3.21
C GLY A 137 -2.71 17.98 -4.30
N PHE A 138 -3.63 18.85 -3.91
CA PHE A 138 -4.38 19.77 -4.77
C PHE A 138 -4.69 21.04 -3.98
N ASP A 139 -5.11 22.10 -4.65
CA ASP A 139 -5.53 23.35 -4.00
C ASP A 139 -6.77 23.10 -3.14
N LEU A 140 -6.66 23.33 -1.83
CA LEU A 140 -7.78 23.12 -0.89
C LEU A 140 -8.92 24.13 -1.05
N ALA A 141 -8.76 25.18 -1.84
CA ALA A 141 -9.84 26.06 -2.26
C ALA A 141 -10.75 25.40 -3.31
N GLU A 142 -10.26 24.40 -4.04
CA GLU A 142 -11.04 23.63 -4.99
C GLU A 142 -11.74 22.45 -4.30
N ARG A 143 -12.87 22.05 -4.86
CA ARG A 143 -13.62 20.88 -4.35
C ARG A 143 -13.10 19.61 -4.99
N ARG A 144 -12.93 18.59 -4.16
CA ARG A 144 -12.66 17.21 -4.60
C ARG A 144 -13.59 16.25 -3.87
N ILE A 145 -14.53 15.67 -4.60
CA ILE A 145 -15.48 14.69 -4.07
C ILE A 145 -15.27 13.37 -4.81
N VAL A 146 -14.89 12.37 -4.06
CA VAL A 146 -14.71 11.00 -4.56
C VAL A 146 -15.43 10.04 -3.59
N ARG A 147 -16.30 9.19 -4.10
CA ARG A 147 -16.90 8.11 -3.32
C ARG A 147 -16.02 6.89 -3.32
N ARG A 148 -15.94 6.23 -2.16
CA ARG A 148 -15.19 4.98 -2.00
C ARG A 148 -16.13 3.87 -1.54
N THR A 149 -15.96 2.68 -2.13
CA THR A 149 -16.46 1.42 -1.61
C THR A 149 -15.33 0.39 -1.55
N GLN A 150 -15.49 -0.60 -0.70
CA GLN A 150 -14.46 -1.62 -0.46
C GLN A 150 -15.15 -2.96 -0.25
N THR A 151 -14.47 -4.04 -0.65
CA THR A 151 -14.94 -5.40 -0.36
C THR A 151 -14.57 -5.79 1.07
N VAL A 152 -15.09 -6.93 1.53
CA VAL A 152 -14.66 -7.57 2.78
C VAL A 152 -13.15 -7.86 2.76
N GLY A 153 -12.57 -7.97 3.94
CA GLY A 153 -11.17 -8.34 4.13
C GLY A 153 -10.92 -9.84 4.01
N GLU A 154 -9.66 -10.19 3.94
CA GLU A 154 -9.18 -11.58 4.03
C GLU A 154 -7.86 -11.67 4.79
N ALA A 155 -7.56 -12.85 5.33
CA ALA A 155 -6.29 -13.10 6.01
C ALA A 155 -5.09 -12.94 5.05
N VAL A 156 -4.00 -12.40 5.57
CA VAL A 156 -2.76 -12.20 4.78
C VAL A 156 -1.94 -13.48 4.78
N ILE A 157 -1.62 -13.99 3.58
CA ILE A 157 -0.80 -15.19 3.41
C ILE A 157 0.67 -14.75 3.33
N ALA A 158 1.52 -15.28 4.22
CA ALA A 158 2.96 -15.05 4.20
C ALA A 158 3.63 -15.80 3.03
N ALA A 159 4.72 -15.22 2.52
CA ALA A 159 5.58 -15.85 1.52
C ALA A 159 6.57 -16.81 2.17
#